data_535184a882857a5a861c05ba475dad6a
#
_entry.id   535184a882857a5a861c05ba475dad6a
#
_cell.length_a   1.000
_cell.length_b   1.000
_cell.length_c   1.000
_cell.angle_alpha   90.00
_cell.angle_beta   90.00
_cell.angle_gamma   90.00
#
_symmetry.space_group_name_H-M   'P 1'
#
loop_
_entity.id
_entity.type
_entity.pdbx_description
1 polymer ?
#
loop_
_entity_poly.entity_id
_entity_poly.type
_entity_poly.pdbx_seq_one_letter_code
_entity_poly.pdbx_strand_id
1 'polypeptide(L)'
;MSTRAKGLALFRQARRTVLTQRMRAADDPAFQEELLHLRDTAQDSPVPTSLLDALQEVSASDVDEDPAWAWATVAVLSNYERHHLNRAQAEAFARAHKVPLVRWRLPLTGRAAELLDASTLDELYENEPGLWGTFVRGAPAMLTENIQSTKYLVNGASGHMHSLSFRGDPPAALSDGLPAGAYEEIILEEPPLCINFQLCLPDGDDGSGIDSLVDDAIVVPSLEIDVFFL
;
A
#
# COMPACT_ATOMS: atom_id res chain seq x y z
N MET A 1 -3.56 31.43 -32.09
CA MET A 1 -4.36 30.58 -31.19
C MET A 1 -3.45 29.98 -30.12
N SER A 2 -3.75 30.18 -28.83
CA SER A 2 -2.92 29.64 -27.74
C SER A 2 -2.97 28.11 -27.70
N THR A 3 -1.96 27.45 -27.13
CA THR A 3 -1.89 26.00 -26.98
C THR A 3 -3.12 25.46 -26.24
N ARG A 4 -3.60 26.22 -25.23
CA ARG A 4 -4.81 25.89 -24.46
C ARG A 4 -6.07 25.91 -25.35
N ALA A 5 -6.21 26.85 -26.25
CA ALA A 5 -7.36 26.94 -27.17
C ALA A 5 -7.38 25.79 -28.18
N LYS A 6 -6.19 25.37 -28.67
CA LYS A 6 -6.06 24.20 -29.54
C LYS A 6 -6.44 22.90 -28.79
N GLY A 7 -5.96 22.73 -27.56
CA GLY A 7 -6.31 21.58 -26.71
C GLY A 7 -7.81 21.49 -26.43
N LEU A 8 -8.45 22.60 -26.10
CA LEU A 8 -9.90 22.64 -25.86
C LEU A 8 -10.71 22.31 -27.14
N ALA A 9 -10.26 22.78 -28.31
CA ALA A 9 -10.90 22.46 -29.59
C ALA A 9 -10.80 20.96 -29.91
N LEU A 10 -9.65 20.33 -29.67
CA LEU A 10 -9.47 18.88 -29.81
C LEU A 10 -10.33 18.09 -28.83
N PHE A 11 -10.38 18.50 -27.58
CA PHE A 11 -11.20 17.86 -26.56
C PHE A 11 -12.71 17.88 -26.92
N ARG A 12 -13.21 18.99 -27.46
CA ARG A 12 -14.61 19.11 -27.93
C ARG A 12 -14.94 18.20 -29.12
N GLN A 13 -13.93 17.81 -29.90
CA GLN A 13 -14.09 16.87 -31.03
C GLN A 13 -13.95 15.40 -30.61
N ALA A 14 -13.49 15.14 -29.40
CA ALA A 14 -13.34 13.78 -28.90
C ALA A 14 -14.69 13.08 -28.76
N ARG A 15 -14.73 11.83 -29.21
CA ARG A 15 -15.91 10.98 -29.02
C ARG A 15 -16.01 10.60 -27.53
N ARG A 16 -17.14 10.92 -26.93
CA ARG A 16 -17.43 10.50 -25.55
C ARG A 16 -18.10 9.12 -25.54
N THR A 17 -17.53 8.19 -24.82
CA THR A 17 -18.15 6.91 -24.49
C THR A 17 -18.41 6.90 -22.98
N VAL A 18 -19.64 6.59 -22.60
CA VAL A 18 -20.02 6.46 -21.19
C VAL A 18 -20.06 4.98 -20.86
N LEU A 19 -19.25 4.57 -19.89
CA LEU A 19 -19.29 3.21 -19.36
C LEU A 19 -20.44 3.14 -18.35
N THR A 20 -21.40 2.23 -18.62
CA THR A 20 -22.60 2.08 -17.81
C THR A 20 -22.57 0.84 -16.92
N GLN A 21 -21.75 -0.15 -17.29
CA GLN A 21 -21.61 -1.36 -16.51
C GLN A 21 -20.69 -1.11 -15.30
N ARG A 22 -21.18 -1.45 -14.12
CA ARG A 22 -20.43 -1.38 -12.87
C ARG A 22 -19.90 -2.75 -12.54
N MET A 23 -18.60 -2.83 -12.36
CA MET A 23 -17.93 -4.08 -12.02
C MET A 23 -17.71 -4.24 -10.52
N ARG A 24 -17.52 -3.12 -9.80
CA ARG A 24 -17.37 -3.14 -8.33
C ARG A 24 -18.72 -3.29 -7.67
N ALA A 25 -18.80 -4.12 -6.64
CA ALA A 25 -20.04 -4.47 -5.94
C ALA A 25 -21.17 -4.93 -6.89
N ALA A 26 -20.82 -5.67 -7.96
CA ALA A 26 -21.77 -6.16 -8.95
C ALA A 26 -22.83 -7.06 -8.32
N ASP A 27 -22.48 -7.76 -7.26
CA ASP A 27 -23.33 -8.72 -6.53
C ASP A 27 -24.18 -8.06 -5.44
N ASP A 28 -24.01 -6.74 -5.21
CA ASP A 28 -24.80 -5.96 -4.25
C ASP A 28 -25.48 -4.75 -4.92
N PRO A 29 -26.63 -4.95 -5.53
CA PRO A 29 -27.39 -3.88 -6.20
C PRO A 29 -27.83 -2.77 -5.25
N ALA A 30 -28.16 -3.11 -4.00
CA ALA A 30 -28.61 -2.14 -3.01
C ALA A 30 -27.46 -1.17 -2.65
N PHE A 31 -26.28 -1.68 -2.38
CA PHE A 31 -25.09 -0.87 -2.14
C PHE A 31 -24.71 -0.02 -3.36
N GLN A 32 -24.88 -0.56 -4.57
CA GLN A 32 -24.64 0.21 -5.80
C GLN A 32 -25.60 1.40 -5.92
N GLU A 33 -26.86 1.25 -5.54
CA GLU A 33 -27.84 2.32 -5.55
C GLU A 33 -27.50 3.42 -4.54
N GLU A 34 -27.10 3.05 -3.33
CA GLU A 34 -26.61 3.96 -2.30
C GLU A 34 -25.37 4.76 -2.77
N LEU A 35 -24.41 4.10 -3.39
CA LEU A 35 -23.24 4.77 -3.97
C LEU A 35 -23.61 5.75 -5.09
N LEU A 36 -24.65 5.44 -5.89
CA LEU A 36 -25.17 6.37 -6.88
C LEU A 36 -25.79 7.58 -6.22
N HIS A 37 -26.60 7.35 -5.21
CA HIS A 37 -27.25 8.41 -4.48
C HIS A 37 -26.20 9.38 -3.90
N LEU A 38 -25.14 8.86 -3.27
CA LEU A 38 -24.03 9.67 -2.76
C LEU A 38 -23.33 10.48 -3.85
N ARG A 39 -23.14 9.89 -5.04
CA ARG A 39 -22.44 10.56 -6.15
C ARG A 39 -23.29 11.66 -6.81
N ASP A 40 -24.59 11.40 -6.97
CA ASP A 40 -25.48 12.26 -7.73
C ASP A 40 -26.18 13.32 -6.84
N THR A 41 -26.00 13.19 -5.53
CA THR A 41 -26.54 14.11 -4.52
C THR A 41 -25.70 15.40 -4.45
N ALA A 42 -26.36 16.53 -4.27
CA ALA A 42 -25.69 17.82 -4.10
C ALA A 42 -24.81 17.81 -2.84
N GLN A 43 -23.71 18.57 -2.88
CA GLN A 43 -22.66 18.58 -1.84
C GLN A 43 -23.19 18.86 -0.41
N ASP A 44 -24.37 19.48 -0.29
CA ASP A 44 -25.01 19.83 0.98
C ASP A 44 -26.15 18.87 1.39
N SER A 45 -26.33 17.78 0.66
CA SER A 45 -27.38 16.81 1.02
C SER A 45 -26.88 15.85 2.10
N PRO A 46 -27.71 15.49 3.07
CA PRO A 46 -27.31 14.55 4.12
C PRO A 46 -27.01 13.16 3.53
N VAL A 47 -26.03 12.49 4.10
CA VAL A 47 -25.73 11.09 3.80
C VAL A 47 -26.95 10.25 4.19
N PRO A 48 -27.40 9.29 3.37
CA PRO A 48 -28.50 8.40 3.72
C PRO A 48 -28.26 7.70 5.06
N THR A 49 -29.23 7.73 5.95
CA THR A 49 -29.12 7.05 7.25
C THR A 49 -28.96 5.54 7.10
N SER A 50 -29.61 4.95 6.06
CA SER A 50 -29.46 3.54 5.71
C SER A 50 -28.00 3.10 5.52
N LEU A 51 -27.17 3.97 4.91
CA LEU A 51 -25.74 3.68 4.74
C LEU A 51 -24.99 3.76 6.07
N LEU A 52 -25.34 4.74 6.92
CA LEU A 52 -24.71 4.89 8.24
C LEU A 52 -25.12 3.76 9.19
N ASP A 53 -26.42 3.36 9.14
CA ASP A 53 -26.96 2.27 9.97
C ASP A 53 -26.36 0.90 9.60
N ALA A 54 -25.84 0.75 8.37
CA ALA A 54 -25.15 -0.45 7.92
C ALA A 54 -23.69 -0.53 8.40
N LEU A 55 -23.12 0.56 8.90
CA LEU A 55 -21.74 0.58 9.42
C LEU A 55 -21.72 0.08 10.86
N GLN A 56 -20.74 -0.75 11.15
CA GLN A 56 -20.46 -1.17 12.53
C GLN A 56 -19.45 -0.20 13.15
N GLU A 57 -19.79 0.40 14.28
CA GLU A 57 -18.82 1.13 15.09
C GLU A 57 -17.90 0.13 15.79
N VAL A 58 -16.60 0.32 15.64
CA VAL A 58 -15.56 -0.52 16.25
C VAL A 58 -14.93 0.26 17.39
N SER A 59 -15.04 -0.26 18.60
CA SER A 59 -14.43 0.29 19.80
C SER A 59 -13.04 -0.30 20.07
N ALA A 60 -12.29 0.32 20.98
CA ALA A 60 -11.00 -0.24 21.41
C ALA A 60 -11.15 -1.63 22.05
N SER A 61 -12.26 -1.90 22.76
CA SER A 61 -12.53 -3.22 23.33
C SER A 61 -12.78 -4.28 22.25
N ASP A 62 -13.45 -3.95 21.14
CA ASP A 62 -13.67 -4.89 20.04
C ASP A 62 -12.34 -5.33 19.42
N VAL A 63 -11.40 -4.38 19.28
CA VAL A 63 -10.04 -4.66 18.77
C VAL A 63 -9.25 -5.55 19.73
N ASP A 64 -9.40 -5.35 21.04
CA ASP A 64 -8.71 -6.14 22.05
C ASP A 64 -9.30 -7.56 22.19
N GLU A 65 -10.60 -7.72 21.95
CA GLU A 65 -11.32 -9.00 22.08
C GLU A 65 -11.18 -9.88 20.84
N ASP A 66 -11.09 -9.30 19.64
CA ASP A 66 -10.98 -10.05 18.38
C ASP A 66 -9.64 -9.75 17.68
N PRO A 67 -8.70 -10.72 17.68
CA PRO A 67 -7.40 -10.59 17.01
C PRO A 67 -7.49 -10.28 15.51
N ALA A 68 -8.62 -10.52 14.85
CA ALA A 68 -8.83 -10.20 13.44
C ALA A 68 -8.74 -8.70 13.18
N TRP A 69 -9.08 -7.86 14.16
CA TRP A 69 -8.97 -6.41 14.05
C TRP A 69 -7.54 -5.88 14.18
N ALA A 70 -6.64 -6.64 14.80
CA ALA A 70 -5.27 -6.17 15.10
C ALA A 70 -4.52 -5.68 13.85
N TRP A 71 -4.81 -6.32 12.70
CA TRP A 71 -4.16 -6.02 11.43
C TRP A 71 -5.16 -5.66 10.32
N ALA A 72 -6.35 -5.19 10.70
CA ALA A 72 -7.38 -4.80 9.75
C ALA A 72 -6.97 -3.57 8.93
N THR A 73 -7.42 -3.54 7.68
CA THR A 73 -7.21 -2.40 6.79
C THR A 73 -7.87 -1.15 7.35
N VAL A 74 -7.11 -0.08 7.47
CA VAL A 74 -7.61 1.23 7.90
C VAL A 74 -7.60 2.20 6.73
N ALA A 75 -8.77 2.69 6.33
CA ALA A 75 -8.90 3.75 5.34
C ALA A 75 -8.71 5.12 6.01
N VAL A 76 -7.79 5.92 5.49
CA VAL A 76 -7.50 7.27 5.97
C VAL A 76 -7.65 8.30 4.86
N LEU A 77 -7.84 9.57 5.22
CA LEU A 77 -8.12 10.64 4.26
C LEU A 77 -6.86 11.22 3.62
N SER A 78 -5.72 11.10 4.27
CA SER A 78 -4.48 11.72 3.79
C SER A 78 -3.31 10.74 3.73
N ASN A 79 -2.37 11.01 2.82
CA ASN A 79 -1.12 10.26 2.74
C ASN A 79 -0.27 10.43 4.01
N TYR A 80 -0.35 11.59 4.66
CA TYR A 80 0.35 11.84 5.92
C TYR A 80 -0.11 10.87 7.01
N GLU A 81 -1.43 10.75 7.24
CA GLU A 81 -2.00 9.79 8.19
C GLU A 81 -1.64 8.36 7.83
N ARG A 82 -1.72 8.01 6.54
CA ARG A 82 -1.35 6.69 6.04
C ARG A 82 0.09 6.32 6.41
N HIS A 83 1.05 7.20 6.16
CA HIS A 83 2.46 6.92 6.45
C HIS A 83 2.74 6.79 7.94
N HIS A 84 2.10 7.62 8.78
CA HIS A 84 2.23 7.51 10.23
C HIS A 84 1.60 6.22 10.76
N LEU A 85 0.41 5.86 10.28
CA LEU A 85 -0.26 4.63 10.67
C LEU A 85 0.56 3.40 10.24
N ASN A 86 1.00 3.36 8.98
CA ASN A 86 1.83 2.26 8.48
C ASN A 86 3.11 2.07 9.29
N ARG A 87 3.78 3.15 9.67
CA ARG A 87 4.95 3.07 10.55
C ARG A 87 4.61 2.46 11.90
N ALA A 88 3.58 2.95 12.56
CA ALA A 88 3.16 2.45 13.88
C ALA A 88 2.77 0.97 13.81
N GLN A 89 2.04 0.57 12.79
CA GLN A 89 1.63 -0.80 12.54
C GLN A 89 2.83 -1.71 12.24
N ALA A 90 3.79 -1.27 11.41
CA ALA A 90 5.01 -2.01 11.12
C ALA A 90 5.81 -2.30 12.39
N GLU A 91 5.97 -1.30 13.26
CA GLU A 91 6.63 -1.47 14.55
C GLU A 91 5.86 -2.44 15.46
N ALA A 92 4.54 -2.30 15.54
CA ALA A 92 3.69 -3.17 16.35
C ALA A 92 3.76 -4.62 15.87
N PHE A 93 3.67 -4.85 14.56
CA PHE A 93 3.79 -6.17 13.95
C PHE A 93 5.16 -6.79 14.23
N ALA A 94 6.23 -6.04 13.99
CA ALA A 94 7.59 -6.52 14.21
C ALA A 94 7.82 -6.92 15.67
N ARG A 95 7.32 -6.14 16.63
CA ARG A 95 7.38 -6.45 18.07
C ARG A 95 6.56 -7.69 18.43
N ALA A 96 5.31 -7.78 17.95
CA ALA A 96 4.43 -8.90 18.23
C ALA A 96 4.98 -10.23 17.71
N HIS A 97 5.57 -10.22 16.51
CA HIS A 97 6.13 -11.41 15.86
C HIS A 97 7.61 -11.65 16.15
N LYS A 98 8.27 -10.74 16.92
CA LYS A 98 9.69 -10.82 17.27
C LYS A 98 10.59 -10.96 16.04
N VAL A 99 10.32 -10.13 15.05
CA VAL A 99 11.10 -10.02 13.80
C VAL A 99 11.66 -8.61 13.68
N PRO A 100 12.77 -8.42 12.94
CA PRO A 100 13.34 -7.10 12.75
C PRO A 100 12.44 -6.23 11.86
N LEU A 101 12.48 -4.94 12.16
CA LEU A 101 11.98 -3.86 11.31
C LEU A 101 13.15 -3.32 10.49
N VAL A 102 13.15 -3.53 9.19
CA VAL A 102 14.19 -3.02 8.30
C VAL A 102 13.70 -1.75 7.63
N ARG A 103 14.52 -0.70 7.66
CA ARG A 103 14.19 0.60 7.08
C ARG A 103 15.34 1.18 6.27
N TRP A 104 15.02 2.00 5.29
CA TRP A 104 15.99 2.76 4.51
C TRP A 104 15.41 4.09 4.08
N ARG A 105 16.29 5.06 3.85
CA ARG A 105 15.90 6.36 3.31
C ARG A 105 15.55 6.21 1.83
N LEU A 106 14.38 6.70 1.43
CA LEU A 106 14.01 6.80 0.01
C LEU A 106 14.79 7.97 -0.63
N PRO A 107 15.38 7.77 -1.82
CA PRO A 107 16.16 8.83 -2.44
C PRO A 107 15.26 10.02 -2.84
N LEU A 108 15.59 11.19 -2.35
CA LEU A 108 14.96 12.42 -2.82
C LEU A 108 15.57 12.81 -4.17
N THR A 109 14.70 13.10 -5.14
CA THR A 109 15.12 13.44 -6.48
C THR A 109 14.62 14.82 -6.92
N GLY A 110 15.31 15.43 -7.87
CA GLY A 110 14.94 16.70 -8.46
C GLY A 110 15.71 17.89 -7.90
N ARG A 111 15.63 19.01 -8.62
CA ARG A 111 16.43 20.20 -8.35
C ARG A 111 16.28 20.78 -6.94
N ALA A 112 15.11 20.64 -6.35
CA ALA A 112 14.88 21.10 -4.98
C ALA A 112 15.67 20.25 -3.97
N ALA A 113 15.73 18.95 -4.18
CA ALA A 113 16.48 18.03 -3.31
C ALA A 113 18.00 18.29 -3.37
N GLU A 114 18.53 18.65 -4.53
CA GLU A 114 19.95 18.97 -4.72
C GLU A 114 20.40 20.26 -3.98
N LEU A 115 19.45 21.10 -3.59
CA LEU A 115 19.71 22.36 -2.87
C LEU A 115 19.62 22.22 -1.35
N LEU A 116 19.19 21.07 -0.84
CA LEU A 116 19.07 20.84 0.59
C LEU A 116 20.44 20.54 1.19
N ASP A 117 20.74 21.16 2.31
CA ASP A 117 21.90 20.80 3.11
C ASP A 117 21.64 19.54 3.95
N ALA A 118 22.71 18.94 4.49
CA ALA A 118 22.63 17.69 5.24
C ALA A 118 21.72 17.81 6.49
N SER A 119 21.74 18.96 7.17
CA SER A 119 20.91 19.17 8.37
C SER A 119 19.43 19.20 8.04
N THR A 120 19.06 19.90 6.96
CA THR A 120 17.68 19.96 6.49
C THR A 120 17.20 18.59 5.99
N LEU A 121 18.09 17.83 5.32
CA LEU A 121 17.78 16.46 4.90
C LEU A 121 17.52 15.54 6.10
N ASP A 122 18.35 15.60 7.14
CA ASP A 122 18.16 14.80 8.35
C ASP A 122 16.84 15.16 9.05
N GLU A 123 16.53 16.46 9.19
CA GLU A 123 15.27 16.92 9.77
C GLU A 123 14.04 16.44 8.96
N LEU A 124 14.12 16.42 7.62
CA LEU A 124 13.06 15.89 6.78
C LEU A 124 12.83 14.38 7.02
N TYR A 125 13.91 13.59 7.05
CA TYR A 125 13.78 12.17 7.32
C TYR A 125 13.31 11.85 8.75
N GLU A 126 13.59 12.70 9.72
CA GLU A 126 13.08 12.54 11.09
C GLU A 126 11.56 12.78 11.17
N ASN A 127 11.06 13.78 10.46
CA ASN A 127 9.67 14.23 10.58
C ASN A 127 8.71 13.59 9.58
N GLU A 128 9.20 13.04 8.47
CA GLU A 128 8.37 12.55 7.38
C GLU A 128 8.49 11.02 7.18
N PRO A 129 7.61 10.23 7.81
CA PRO A 129 7.63 8.76 7.68
C PRO A 129 7.50 8.28 6.24
N GLY A 130 6.84 9.08 5.37
CA GLY A 130 6.67 8.76 3.95
C GLY A 130 7.96 8.79 3.13
N LEU A 131 9.07 9.29 3.71
CA LEU A 131 10.39 9.28 3.08
C LEU A 131 11.21 8.02 3.44
N TRP A 132 10.59 7.06 4.10
CA TRP A 132 11.24 5.81 4.47
C TRP A 132 10.62 4.61 3.76
N GLY A 133 11.46 3.80 3.16
CA GLY A 133 11.09 2.42 2.83
C GLY A 133 11.10 1.57 4.09
N THR A 134 10.18 0.63 4.17
CA THR A 134 9.98 -0.22 5.35
C THR A 134 9.75 -1.66 4.91
N PHE A 135 10.36 -2.59 5.62
CA PHE A 135 10.18 -4.01 5.42
C PHE A 135 10.09 -4.73 6.78
N VAL A 136 9.07 -5.56 6.92
CA VAL A 136 8.92 -6.49 8.05
C VAL A 136 8.51 -7.84 7.48
N ARG A 137 9.34 -8.85 7.68
CA ARG A 137 9.07 -10.18 7.13
C ARG A 137 7.75 -10.75 7.62
N GLY A 138 6.91 -11.19 6.68
CA GLY A 138 5.58 -11.75 6.95
C GLY A 138 4.49 -10.72 7.22
N ALA A 139 4.82 -9.43 7.26
CA ALA A 139 3.82 -8.39 7.45
C ALA A 139 2.85 -8.32 6.26
N PRO A 140 1.55 -8.12 6.52
CA PRO A 140 0.57 -7.86 5.47
C PRO A 140 0.97 -6.63 4.66
N ALA A 141 0.79 -6.71 3.36
CA ALA A 141 1.15 -5.63 2.46
C ALA A 141 0.24 -5.62 1.23
N MET A 142 0.26 -4.52 0.49
CA MET A 142 -0.56 -4.34 -0.71
C MET A 142 0.27 -3.71 -1.83
N LEU A 143 0.05 -4.14 -3.07
CA LEU A 143 0.62 -3.46 -4.23
C LEU A 143 -0.05 -2.12 -4.44
N THR A 144 0.73 -1.07 -4.67
CA THR A 144 0.22 0.29 -4.92
C THR A 144 0.16 0.64 -6.40
N GLU A 145 0.70 -0.23 -7.25
CA GLU A 145 0.70 -0.04 -8.70
C GLU A 145 0.19 -1.26 -9.47
N ASN A 146 -0.21 -1.01 -10.73
CA ASN A 146 -0.58 -2.07 -11.64
C ASN A 146 0.68 -2.57 -12.37
N ILE A 147 1.17 -3.73 -11.99
CA ILE A 147 2.34 -4.37 -12.61
C ILE A 147 1.88 -5.23 -13.80
N GLN A 148 0.96 -6.14 -13.57
CA GLN A 148 0.43 -7.05 -14.60
C GLN A 148 -0.98 -7.53 -14.28
N SER A 149 -1.97 -6.87 -14.84
CA SER A 149 -3.39 -7.11 -14.53
C SER A 149 -3.87 -8.53 -14.86
N THR A 150 -3.30 -9.16 -15.87
CA THR A 150 -3.65 -10.55 -16.26
C THR A 150 -3.16 -11.61 -15.26
N LYS A 151 -2.28 -11.21 -14.33
CA LYS A 151 -1.71 -12.06 -13.28
C LYS A 151 -2.06 -11.57 -11.87
N TYR A 152 -3.15 -10.85 -11.74
CA TYR A 152 -3.62 -10.25 -10.46
C TYR A 152 -2.64 -9.27 -9.79
N LEU A 153 -1.54 -8.89 -10.46
CA LEU A 153 -0.58 -7.93 -9.97
C LEU A 153 -1.09 -6.51 -10.25
N VAL A 154 -2.06 -6.10 -9.49
CA VAL A 154 -2.77 -4.82 -9.64
C VAL A 154 -2.70 -4.02 -8.35
N ASN A 155 -2.90 -2.71 -8.48
CA ASN A 155 -3.08 -1.85 -7.31
C ASN A 155 -4.22 -2.37 -6.43
N GLY A 156 -3.95 -2.55 -5.15
CA GLY A 156 -4.87 -3.15 -4.20
C GLY A 156 -4.73 -4.68 -4.03
N ALA A 157 -3.84 -5.34 -4.78
CA ALA A 157 -3.58 -6.76 -4.56
C ALA A 157 -2.89 -6.98 -3.20
N SER A 158 -3.50 -7.82 -2.38
CA SER A 158 -3.05 -8.14 -1.01
C SER A 158 -2.00 -9.24 -1.01
N GLY A 159 -1.13 -9.24 -0.02
CA GLY A 159 -0.12 -10.26 0.18
C GLY A 159 0.72 -10.01 1.43
N HIS A 160 1.91 -10.58 1.46
CA HIS A 160 2.83 -10.45 2.57
C HIS A 160 4.23 -10.08 2.10
N MET A 161 4.95 -9.35 2.90
CA MET A 161 6.37 -9.09 2.67
C MET A 161 7.19 -10.36 2.88
N HIS A 162 7.81 -10.87 1.82
CA HIS A 162 8.54 -12.14 1.88
C HIS A 162 10.02 -11.95 2.22
N SER A 163 10.76 -11.21 1.38
CA SER A 163 12.20 -11.00 1.52
C SER A 163 12.67 -9.74 0.80
N LEU A 164 13.92 -9.36 1.03
CA LEU A 164 14.61 -8.28 0.33
C LEU A 164 15.60 -8.85 -0.69
N SER A 165 15.71 -8.23 -1.84
CA SER A 165 16.76 -8.49 -2.82
C SER A 165 17.71 -7.31 -2.92
N PHE A 166 19.00 -7.59 -3.06
CA PHE A 166 20.07 -6.59 -3.15
C PHE A 166 20.79 -6.70 -4.49
N ARG A 167 21.44 -5.63 -4.94
CA ARG A 167 22.20 -5.60 -6.19
C ARG A 167 23.56 -6.30 -6.07
N GLY A 168 23.93 -6.84 -4.95
CA GLY A 168 25.15 -7.52 -4.62
C GLY A 168 24.96 -8.35 -3.37
N ASP A 169 26.01 -8.51 -2.60
CA ASP A 169 25.90 -9.17 -1.31
C ASP A 169 24.98 -8.36 -0.38
N PRO A 170 24.18 -9.02 0.46
CA PRO A 170 23.35 -8.33 1.43
C PRO A 170 24.23 -7.54 2.41
N PRO A 171 23.74 -6.43 2.98
CA PRO A 171 24.44 -5.70 4.02
C PRO A 171 24.85 -6.62 5.19
N ALA A 172 25.95 -6.31 5.86
CA ALA A 172 26.49 -7.15 6.95
C ALA A 172 25.45 -7.44 8.04
N ALA A 173 24.56 -6.49 8.32
CA ALA A 173 23.47 -6.68 9.28
C ALA A 173 22.45 -7.75 8.85
N LEU A 174 22.44 -8.14 7.58
CA LEU A 174 21.51 -9.12 6.99
C LEU A 174 22.23 -10.30 6.33
N SER A 175 23.56 -10.39 6.43
CA SER A 175 24.38 -11.42 5.76
C SER A 175 24.06 -12.84 6.22
N ASP A 176 23.69 -13.00 7.49
CA ASP A 176 23.28 -14.28 8.08
C ASP A 176 21.75 -14.49 8.01
N GLY A 177 21.07 -13.71 7.16
CA GLY A 177 19.63 -13.64 7.11
C GLY A 177 19.06 -12.63 8.12
N LEU A 178 17.72 -12.50 8.11
CA LEU A 178 17.06 -11.66 9.09
C LEU A 178 17.12 -12.32 10.47
N PRO A 179 17.65 -11.62 11.51
CA PRO A 179 17.67 -12.17 12.85
C PRO A 179 16.26 -12.55 13.30
N ALA A 180 16.12 -13.70 13.93
CA ALA A 180 14.86 -14.20 14.42
C ALA A 180 14.85 -14.21 15.96
N GLY A 181 13.66 -14.01 16.55
CA GLY A 181 13.43 -14.15 17.98
C GLY A 181 13.54 -12.88 18.82
N ALA A 182 13.87 -11.73 18.23
CA ALA A 182 13.85 -10.43 18.89
C ALA A 182 13.42 -9.31 17.94
N TYR A 183 12.77 -8.29 18.49
CA TYR A 183 12.57 -7.04 17.77
C TYR A 183 13.88 -6.26 17.72
N GLU A 184 14.26 -5.83 16.53
CA GLU A 184 15.38 -4.94 16.28
C GLU A 184 15.03 -4.01 15.11
N GLU A 185 15.40 -2.74 15.19
CA GLU A 185 15.29 -1.81 14.07
C GLU A 185 16.65 -1.77 13.35
N ILE A 186 16.64 -2.17 12.08
CA ILE A 186 17.81 -2.18 11.21
C ILE A 186 17.67 -1.09 10.17
N ILE A 187 18.57 -0.11 10.16
CA ILE A 187 18.60 0.95 9.16
C ILE A 187 19.65 0.62 8.11
N LEU A 188 19.20 0.47 6.86
CA LEU A 188 20.10 0.25 5.73
C LEU A 188 20.67 1.57 5.22
N GLU A 189 21.95 1.59 4.90
CA GLU A 189 22.62 2.74 4.28
C GLU A 189 22.15 2.96 2.84
N GLU A 190 21.89 1.86 2.11
CA GLU A 190 21.39 1.88 0.74
C GLU A 190 20.05 1.14 0.64
N PRO A 191 19.13 1.60 -0.22
CA PRO A 191 17.87 0.91 -0.44
C PRO A 191 18.12 -0.47 -1.08
N PRO A 192 17.29 -1.48 -0.76
CA PRO A 192 17.30 -2.76 -1.46
C PRO A 192 16.95 -2.58 -2.93
N LEU A 193 17.31 -3.56 -3.77
CA LEU A 193 16.90 -3.57 -5.17
C LEU A 193 15.38 -3.68 -5.31
N CYS A 194 14.77 -4.55 -4.52
CA CYS A 194 13.32 -4.71 -4.44
C CYS A 194 12.90 -5.43 -3.16
N ILE A 195 11.62 -5.32 -2.85
CA ILE A 195 10.93 -6.17 -1.88
C ILE A 195 10.29 -7.32 -2.66
N ASN A 196 10.54 -8.55 -2.24
CA ASN A 196 9.83 -9.70 -2.75
C ASN A 196 8.50 -9.81 -2.01
N PHE A 197 7.42 -9.80 -2.76
CA PHE A 197 6.06 -9.77 -2.26
C PHE A 197 5.38 -11.12 -2.54
N GLN A 198 4.88 -11.75 -1.51
CA GLN A 198 4.11 -12.98 -1.61
C GLN A 198 2.64 -12.63 -1.83
N LEU A 199 2.12 -12.90 -3.02
CA LEU A 199 0.75 -12.58 -3.39
C LEU A 199 -0.25 -13.53 -2.69
N CYS A 200 -1.32 -12.97 -2.14
CA CYS A 200 -2.50 -13.73 -1.76
C CYS A 200 -3.44 -13.83 -2.95
N LEU A 201 -3.67 -15.04 -3.43
CA LEU A 201 -4.60 -15.28 -4.53
C LEU A 201 -6.03 -15.37 -4.03
N PRO A 202 -7.03 -15.03 -4.87
CA PRO A 202 -8.42 -15.32 -4.60
C PRO A 202 -8.66 -16.82 -4.42
N ASP A 203 -9.65 -17.18 -3.62
CA ASP A 203 -10.03 -18.57 -3.38
C ASP A 203 -10.32 -19.31 -4.70
N GLY A 204 -9.65 -20.44 -4.90
CA GLY A 204 -9.80 -21.29 -6.08
C GLY A 204 -8.87 -20.97 -7.25
N ASP A 205 -8.01 -19.96 -7.14
CA ASP A 205 -6.97 -19.67 -8.13
C ASP A 205 -5.63 -20.27 -7.66
N ASP A 206 -5.02 -21.09 -8.51
CA ASP A 206 -3.73 -21.76 -8.24
C ASP A 206 -2.52 -20.93 -8.72
N GLY A 207 -2.77 -19.73 -9.23
CA GLY A 207 -1.71 -18.86 -9.75
C GLY A 207 -1.03 -19.40 -11.01
N SER A 208 -1.68 -20.31 -11.74
CA SER A 208 -1.13 -20.87 -12.96
C SER A 208 -0.72 -19.77 -13.95
N GLY A 209 0.55 -19.81 -14.39
CA GLY A 209 1.14 -18.81 -15.27
C GLY A 209 1.85 -17.65 -14.56
N ILE A 210 1.97 -17.67 -13.23
CA ILE A 210 2.90 -16.84 -12.48
C ILE A 210 4.06 -17.74 -12.07
N ASP A 211 5.29 -17.39 -12.47
CA ASP A 211 6.47 -18.12 -12.02
C ASP A 211 6.67 -17.92 -10.52
N SER A 212 6.67 -19.00 -9.75
CA SER A 212 6.98 -18.98 -8.34
C SER A 212 8.49 -18.88 -8.16
N LEU A 213 8.96 -18.03 -7.27
CA LEU A 213 10.38 -17.91 -6.93
C LEU A 213 10.77 -18.81 -5.74
N VAL A 214 9.85 -19.22 -4.89
CA VAL A 214 10.14 -19.98 -3.65
C VAL A 214 8.94 -20.82 -3.21
N ASP A 215 9.16 -22.10 -2.93
CA ASP A 215 8.33 -23.04 -2.13
C ASP A 215 6.79 -22.82 -2.25
N ASP A 216 6.22 -23.00 -3.42
CA ASP A 216 4.78 -22.89 -3.70
C ASP A 216 4.16 -21.48 -3.47
N ALA A 217 4.97 -20.50 -3.07
CA ALA A 217 4.53 -19.13 -2.91
C ALA A 217 4.82 -18.31 -4.18
N ILE A 218 3.82 -17.55 -4.64
CA ILE A 218 3.99 -16.60 -5.72
C ILE A 218 4.68 -15.38 -5.17
N VAL A 219 5.97 -15.24 -5.43
CA VAL A 219 6.78 -14.13 -4.95
C VAL A 219 7.12 -13.22 -6.13
N VAL A 220 6.70 -11.99 -6.05
CA VAL A 220 6.91 -10.97 -7.10
C VAL A 220 7.86 -9.90 -6.60
N PRO A 221 8.95 -9.62 -7.31
CA PRO A 221 9.79 -8.48 -6.99
C PRO A 221 9.04 -7.19 -7.32
N SER A 222 8.94 -6.28 -6.36
CA SER A 222 8.36 -4.96 -6.56
C SER A 222 9.21 -3.88 -5.93
N LEU A 223 9.42 -2.78 -6.66
CA LEU A 223 10.07 -1.57 -6.15
C LEU A 223 9.10 -0.65 -5.41
N GLU A 224 7.81 -0.83 -5.64
CA GLU A 224 6.75 0.07 -5.21
C GLU A 224 5.70 -0.69 -4.40
N ILE A 225 6.15 -1.24 -3.29
CA ILE A 225 5.27 -1.77 -2.26
C ILE A 225 5.20 -0.73 -1.17
N ASP A 226 4.06 -0.11 -1.02
CA ASP A 226 3.71 0.51 0.24
C ASP A 226 3.29 -0.61 1.20
N VAL A 227 3.87 -0.58 2.39
CA VAL A 227 3.39 -1.39 3.50
C VAL A 227 2.03 -0.85 3.87
N PHE A 228 0.99 -1.47 3.36
CA PHE A 228 -0.33 -1.30 3.95
C PHE A 228 -0.52 -2.48 4.89
N PHE A 229 -0.51 -2.20 6.18
CA PHE A 229 -1.14 -3.13 7.09
C PHE A 229 -2.61 -3.15 6.73
N LEU A 230 -3.04 -4.29 6.24
CA LEU A 230 -4.43 -4.64 6.02
C LEU A 230 -5.09 -4.82 7.38
#